data_8f6bb00678de3ca5ca8fc3c0e4d226d9
#
_entry.id   8f6bb00678de3ca5ca8fc3c0e4d226d9
#
_cell.length_a   1.000
_cell.length_b   1.000
_cell.length_c   1.000
_cell.angle_alpha   90.00
_cell.angle_beta   90.00
_cell.angle_gamma   90.00
#
_symmetry.space_group_name_H-M   'P 1'
#
loop_
_entity.id
_entity.type
_entity.pdbx_description
1 polymer ?
#
loop_
_entity_poly.entity_id
_entity_poly.type
_entity_poly.pdbx_seq_one_letter_code
_entity_poly.pdbx_strand_id
1 'polypeptide(L)'
;MSEPALNPNITTQELMAIDYHYNYTEKELLADWVKLKNVSEFKTGSQFKPGMKLCQHYFPNFWNIKSSGGTSFADCWQNYELMDKVRLWGKQGMSQLWLSWVRRAVFMAGGLPNSSFYRPHFSRQVILNTGKDEGILFDPCAGWGGRMLGTVSAGWHYIACEPNVETYNNLNNLIDFLGIRNSVTLYNIPAESFDYKSQGKVDVVLTSPPYFNLEVYTTDSNQSYHKHNTFDIWVSNWLEPLINNCVSMLRDDGLSVWNVMNFNNCHLATSVIDIHNKLNYNCKYTLGFQSPIANIRTVKNKDLTYVFAK
;
A
#
# COMPACT_ATOMS: atom_id res chain seq x y z
N MET A 1 -19.25 -0.06 -12.92
CA MET A 1 -19.28 -0.35 -14.37
C MET A 1 -17.88 -0.79 -14.78
N SER A 2 -17.73 -1.73 -15.70
CA SER A 2 -16.44 -2.00 -16.32
C SER A 2 -16.00 -0.74 -17.08
N GLU A 3 -14.72 -0.39 -17.05
CA GLU A 3 -14.20 0.69 -17.88
C GLU A 3 -14.64 0.50 -19.34
N PRO A 4 -14.94 1.59 -20.07
CA PRO A 4 -15.35 1.47 -21.47
C PRO A 4 -14.22 0.87 -22.31
N ALA A 5 -14.61 0.05 -23.29
CA ALA A 5 -13.67 -0.42 -24.30
C ALA A 5 -13.23 0.76 -25.17
N LEU A 6 -11.95 0.82 -25.45
CA LEU A 6 -11.38 1.82 -26.36
C LEU A 6 -11.57 1.38 -27.83
N ASN A 7 -11.61 2.34 -28.74
CA ASN A 7 -11.63 2.04 -30.17
C ASN A 7 -10.37 1.22 -30.54
N PRO A 8 -10.48 0.05 -31.17
CA PRO A 8 -9.32 -0.75 -31.56
C PRO A 8 -8.43 -0.07 -32.61
N ASN A 9 -8.96 0.93 -33.32
CA ASN A 9 -8.22 1.75 -34.30
C ASN A 9 -7.74 3.10 -33.74
N ILE A 10 -7.75 3.25 -32.40
CA ILE A 10 -7.26 4.47 -31.74
C ILE A 10 -5.82 4.78 -32.19
N THR A 11 -5.55 6.03 -32.48
CA THR A 11 -4.18 6.50 -32.74
C THR A 11 -3.39 6.64 -31.44
N THR A 12 -2.07 6.71 -31.53
CA THR A 12 -1.22 6.90 -30.35
C THR A 12 -1.51 8.23 -29.67
N GLN A 13 -1.73 9.30 -30.41
CA GLN A 13 -2.07 10.62 -29.88
C GLN A 13 -3.41 10.62 -29.15
N GLU A 14 -4.44 10.00 -29.74
CA GLU A 14 -5.75 9.84 -29.08
C GLU A 14 -5.63 9.00 -27.82
N LEU A 15 -4.82 7.94 -27.81
CA LEU A 15 -4.58 7.12 -26.63
C LEU A 15 -3.89 7.91 -25.53
N MET A 16 -2.87 8.70 -25.84
CA MET A 16 -2.15 9.56 -24.90
C MET A 16 -3.03 10.70 -24.34
N ALA A 17 -4.06 11.11 -25.08
CA ALA A 17 -5.02 12.13 -24.63
C ALA A 17 -6.07 11.60 -23.65
N ILE A 18 -6.16 10.28 -23.46
CA ILE A 18 -7.09 9.69 -22.49
C ILE A 18 -6.57 9.93 -21.07
N ASP A 19 -7.46 10.32 -20.17
CA ASP A 19 -7.16 10.36 -18.75
C ASP A 19 -6.95 8.93 -18.20
N TYR A 20 -5.73 8.64 -17.79
CA TYR A 20 -5.37 7.33 -17.23
C TYR A 20 -5.69 7.19 -15.75
N HIS A 21 -6.11 8.25 -15.07
CA HIS A 21 -6.47 8.18 -13.66
C HIS A 21 -7.75 7.35 -13.45
N TYR A 22 -7.91 6.88 -12.23
CA TYR A 22 -9.13 6.17 -11.85
C TYR A 22 -10.19 7.19 -11.43
N ASN A 23 -11.23 7.33 -12.24
CA ASN A 23 -12.35 8.21 -11.98
C ASN A 23 -13.61 7.39 -11.67
N TYR A 24 -14.09 7.51 -10.43
CA TYR A 24 -15.30 6.84 -9.96
C TYR A 24 -16.32 7.88 -9.51
N THR A 25 -17.59 7.58 -9.73
CA THR A 25 -18.69 8.40 -9.21
C THR A 25 -18.81 8.22 -7.68
N GLU A 26 -19.33 9.22 -6.99
CA GLU A 26 -19.62 9.15 -5.55
C GLU A 26 -20.42 7.89 -5.18
N LYS A 27 -21.45 7.56 -5.97
CA LYS A 27 -22.24 6.34 -5.80
C LYS A 27 -21.39 5.05 -5.83
N GLU A 28 -20.40 4.98 -6.72
CA GLU A 28 -19.49 3.84 -6.82
C GLU A 28 -18.54 3.77 -5.63
N LEU A 29 -18.03 4.92 -5.17
CA LEU A 29 -17.15 5.02 -4.01
C LEU A 29 -17.87 4.60 -2.72
N LEU A 30 -19.08 5.11 -2.49
CA LEU A 30 -19.90 4.75 -1.34
C LEU A 30 -20.30 3.26 -1.38
N ALA A 31 -20.63 2.72 -2.56
CA ALA A 31 -20.92 1.30 -2.72
C ALA A 31 -19.69 0.42 -2.40
N ASP A 32 -18.48 0.86 -2.77
CA ASP A 32 -17.24 0.15 -2.46
C ASP A 32 -16.91 0.20 -0.96
N TRP A 33 -17.20 1.33 -0.28
CA TRP A 33 -17.12 1.46 1.17
C TRP A 33 -18.08 0.50 1.90
N VAL A 34 -19.34 0.45 1.50
CA VAL A 34 -20.33 -0.48 2.07
C VAL A 34 -19.88 -1.93 1.85
N LYS A 35 -19.38 -2.25 0.66
CA LYS A 35 -18.84 -3.58 0.36
C LYS A 35 -17.68 -3.96 1.26
N LEU A 36 -16.76 -3.02 1.55
CA LEU A 36 -15.65 -3.25 2.47
C LEU A 36 -16.15 -3.53 3.89
N LYS A 37 -17.08 -2.72 4.41
CA LYS A 37 -17.66 -2.91 5.76
C LYS A 37 -18.34 -4.26 5.95
N ASN A 38 -18.86 -4.84 4.88
CA ASN A 38 -19.56 -6.13 4.90
C ASN A 38 -18.64 -7.35 4.67
N VAL A 39 -17.32 -7.16 4.59
CA VAL A 39 -16.38 -8.27 4.54
C VAL A 39 -16.28 -8.92 5.91
N SER A 40 -16.81 -10.14 6.05
CA SER A 40 -16.77 -10.93 7.30
C SER A 40 -15.78 -12.09 7.24
N GLU A 41 -15.38 -12.52 6.04
CA GLU A 41 -14.52 -13.66 5.84
C GLU A 41 -13.29 -13.30 5.03
N PHE A 42 -12.17 -13.97 5.31
CA PHE A 42 -10.96 -13.83 4.53
C PHE A 42 -11.15 -14.45 3.13
N LYS A 43 -11.13 -13.60 2.11
CA LYS A 43 -11.21 -14.02 0.71
C LYS A 43 -9.93 -13.64 -0.02
N THR A 44 -9.32 -14.63 -0.63
CA THR A 44 -8.18 -14.44 -1.54
C THR A 44 -8.67 -14.33 -2.98
N GLY A 45 -7.82 -13.81 -3.83
CA GLY A 45 -8.08 -13.73 -5.27
C GLY A 45 -7.89 -12.32 -5.83
N SER A 46 -7.45 -12.26 -7.09
CA SER A 46 -7.12 -11.00 -7.75
C SER A 46 -8.32 -10.09 -7.98
N GLN A 47 -9.52 -10.67 -8.07
CA GLN A 47 -10.77 -9.94 -8.36
C GLN A 47 -11.48 -9.42 -7.10
N PHE A 48 -11.16 -9.94 -5.91
CA PHE A 48 -11.78 -9.50 -4.67
C PHE A 48 -10.99 -8.32 -4.08
N LYS A 49 -11.50 -7.11 -4.30
CA LYS A 49 -10.81 -5.84 -3.96
C LYS A 49 -11.75 -4.80 -3.36
N PRO A 50 -12.55 -5.12 -2.32
CA PRO A 50 -13.41 -4.12 -1.68
C PRO A 50 -12.57 -3.00 -1.04
N GLY A 51 -13.00 -1.74 -1.21
CA GLY A 51 -12.31 -0.54 -0.76
C GLY A 51 -11.23 -0.02 -1.74
N MET A 52 -10.89 -0.76 -2.80
CA MET A 52 -9.85 -0.36 -3.73
C MET A 52 -10.21 0.84 -4.60
N LYS A 53 -11.49 1.02 -4.94
CA LYS A 53 -11.93 2.19 -5.72
C LYS A 53 -11.65 3.49 -4.96
N LEU A 54 -11.83 3.49 -3.65
CA LEU A 54 -11.52 4.62 -2.78
C LEU A 54 -10.02 4.97 -2.84
N CYS A 55 -9.14 3.97 -2.65
CA CYS A 55 -7.70 4.20 -2.77
C CYS A 55 -7.32 4.72 -4.16
N GLN A 56 -7.81 4.09 -5.22
CA GLN A 56 -7.49 4.46 -6.59
C GLN A 56 -7.95 5.88 -6.97
N HIS A 57 -9.10 6.33 -6.45
CA HIS A 57 -9.66 7.63 -6.76
C HIS A 57 -8.96 8.77 -6.00
N TYR A 58 -8.72 8.56 -4.70
CA TYR A 58 -8.21 9.62 -3.83
C TYR A 58 -6.68 9.81 -3.88
N PHE A 59 -5.93 8.87 -4.48
CA PHE A 59 -4.47 8.94 -4.53
C PHE A 59 -3.93 8.98 -5.96
N PRO A 60 -4.19 10.06 -6.73
CA PRO A 60 -3.65 10.21 -8.09
C PRO A 60 -2.12 10.32 -8.11
N ASN A 61 -1.49 10.73 -7.03
CA ASN A 61 -0.03 10.77 -6.89
C ASN A 61 0.65 9.37 -6.97
N PHE A 62 -0.12 8.29 -6.89
CA PHE A 62 0.36 6.93 -7.20
C PHE A 62 1.05 6.84 -8.57
N TRP A 63 0.55 7.56 -9.58
CA TRP A 63 1.08 7.53 -10.93
C TRP A 63 2.39 8.29 -11.11
N ASN A 64 2.79 9.09 -10.11
CA ASN A 64 4.02 9.88 -10.09
C ASN A 64 5.19 9.16 -9.41
N ILE A 65 4.96 7.95 -8.85
CA ILE A 65 6.02 7.15 -8.24
C ILE A 65 7.08 6.82 -9.29
N LYS A 66 8.33 7.12 -8.96
CA LYS A 66 9.46 6.83 -9.83
C LYS A 66 10.10 5.50 -9.47
N SER A 67 10.57 4.80 -10.48
CA SER A 67 11.52 3.69 -10.32
C SER A 67 12.87 4.21 -9.84
N SER A 68 13.75 3.31 -9.41
CA SER A 68 15.16 3.64 -9.13
C SER A 68 15.88 4.27 -10.33
N GLY A 69 15.37 4.05 -11.55
CA GLY A 69 15.83 4.71 -12.79
C GLY A 69 15.27 6.11 -13.03
N GLY A 70 14.45 6.63 -12.12
CA GLY A 70 13.91 8.00 -12.18
C GLY A 70 12.69 8.19 -13.07
N THR A 71 12.11 7.11 -13.63
CA THR A 71 10.95 7.17 -14.54
C THR A 71 9.67 6.79 -13.79
N SER A 72 8.60 7.57 -13.95
CA SER A 72 7.26 7.31 -13.43
C SER A 72 6.31 6.77 -14.52
N PHE A 73 5.12 6.32 -14.08
CA PHE A 73 4.05 5.98 -15.00
C PHE A 73 3.62 7.18 -15.85
N ALA A 74 3.49 8.35 -15.23
CA ALA A 74 3.14 9.59 -15.92
C ALA A 74 4.16 9.92 -17.03
N ASP A 75 5.47 9.76 -16.75
CA ASP A 75 6.52 9.95 -17.76
C ASP A 75 6.37 8.95 -18.91
N CYS A 76 6.10 7.69 -18.63
CA CYS A 76 5.87 6.65 -19.62
C CYS A 76 4.64 6.95 -20.50
N TRP A 77 3.55 7.47 -19.90
CA TRP A 77 2.34 7.83 -20.63
C TRP A 77 2.56 8.98 -21.61
N GLN A 78 3.48 9.89 -21.31
CA GLN A 78 3.87 10.99 -22.21
C GLN A 78 4.92 10.59 -23.25
N ASN A 79 5.45 9.39 -23.19
CA ASN A 79 6.44 8.89 -24.16
C ASN A 79 5.73 8.28 -25.38
N TYR A 80 5.78 8.98 -26.52
CA TYR A 80 5.10 8.56 -27.75
C TYR A 80 5.54 7.17 -28.24
N GLU A 81 6.83 6.88 -28.26
CA GLU A 81 7.36 5.60 -28.78
C GLU A 81 6.89 4.42 -27.89
N LEU A 82 6.90 4.61 -26.58
CA LEU A 82 6.41 3.60 -25.63
C LEU A 82 4.90 3.40 -25.81
N MET A 83 4.12 4.47 -25.90
CA MET A 83 2.67 4.40 -26.07
C MET A 83 2.27 3.82 -27.42
N ASP A 84 3.02 4.08 -28.51
CA ASP A 84 2.79 3.44 -29.81
C ASP A 84 3.06 1.93 -29.74
N LYS A 85 4.14 1.52 -29.08
CA LYS A 85 4.42 0.10 -28.84
C LYS A 85 3.30 -0.57 -28.03
N VAL A 86 2.81 0.04 -26.97
CA VAL A 86 1.69 -0.46 -26.16
C VAL A 86 0.43 -0.60 -26.99
N ARG A 87 0.09 0.42 -27.78
CA ARG A 87 -1.05 0.40 -28.71
C ARG A 87 -0.97 -0.74 -29.71
N LEU A 88 0.21 -0.94 -30.33
CA LEU A 88 0.44 -2.03 -31.28
C LEU A 88 0.32 -3.42 -30.63
N TRP A 89 0.78 -3.60 -29.39
CA TRP A 89 0.57 -4.85 -28.64
C TRP A 89 -0.92 -5.14 -28.44
N GLY A 90 -1.73 -4.11 -28.15
CA GLY A 90 -3.18 -4.25 -27.99
C GLY A 90 -3.85 -4.71 -29.28
N LYS A 91 -3.44 -4.17 -30.44
CA LYS A 91 -4.00 -4.57 -31.73
C LYS A 91 -3.72 -6.03 -32.12
N GLN A 92 -2.56 -6.55 -31.74
CA GLN A 92 -2.14 -7.91 -32.11
C GLN A 92 -2.76 -9.02 -31.29
N GLY A 93 -3.21 -8.72 -30.07
CA GLY A 93 -3.63 -9.75 -29.10
C GLY A 93 -5.07 -9.68 -28.61
N MET A 94 -5.81 -8.62 -28.96
CA MET A 94 -7.12 -8.38 -28.34
C MET A 94 -8.18 -7.92 -29.36
N SER A 95 -9.39 -8.48 -29.23
CA SER A 95 -10.57 -8.01 -29.99
C SER A 95 -11.09 -6.65 -29.47
N GLN A 96 -10.79 -6.30 -28.23
CA GLN A 96 -11.14 -5.03 -27.59
C GLN A 96 -9.99 -4.54 -26.73
N LEU A 97 -9.67 -3.25 -26.81
CA LEU A 97 -8.67 -2.60 -26.01
C LEU A 97 -9.33 -1.97 -24.77
N TRP A 98 -8.84 -2.30 -23.58
CA TRP A 98 -9.34 -1.78 -22.30
C TRP A 98 -8.29 -0.87 -21.65
N LEU A 99 -8.70 0.24 -21.07
CA LEU A 99 -7.79 1.16 -20.39
C LEU A 99 -7.01 0.48 -19.24
N SER A 100 -7.65 -0.43 -18.52
CA SER A 100 -7.00 -1.25 -17.48
C SER A 100 -5.88 -2.13 -18.04
N TRP A 101 -6.04 -2.66 -19.24
CA TRP A 101 -4.98 -3.39 -19.93
C TRP A 101 -3.86 -2.46 -20.39
N VAL A 102 -4.21 -1.30 -20.95
CA VAL A 102 -3.21 -0.29 -21.39
C VAL A 102 -2.34 0.15 -20.20
N ARG A 103 -2.95 0.46 -19.04
CA ARG A 103 -2.19 0.80 -17.81
C ARG A 103 -1.20 -0.31 -17.45
N ARG A 104 -1.63 -1.57 -17.46
CA ARG A 104 -0.74 -2.71 -17.18
C ARG A 104 0.38 -2.84 -18.21
N ALA A 105 0.06 -2.67 -19.49
CA ALA A 105 1.04 -2.73 -20.58
C ALA A 105 2.10 -1.62 -20.47
N VAL A 106 1.71 -0.41 -20.05
CA VAL A 106 2.63 0.70 -19.77
C VAL A 106 3.58 0.38 -18.63
N PHE A 107 3.10 -0.19 -17.52
CA PHE A 107 3.97 -0.67 -16.42
C PHE A 107 5.01 -1.67 -16.93
N MET A 108 4.59 -2.62 -17.76
CA MET A 108 5.49 -3.65 -18.31
C MET A 108 6.49 -3.04 -19.32
N ALA A 109 6.03 -2.19 -20.25
CA ALA A 109 6.85 -1.60 -21.29
C ALA A 109 7.86 -0.58 -20.74
N GLY A 110 7.46 0.15 -19.69
CA GLY A 110 8.28 1.14 -19.00
C GLY A 110 9.27 0.57 -17.99
N GLY A 111 9.22 -0.75 -17.72
CA GLY A 111 10.07 -1.36 -16.69
C GLY A 111 9.83 -0.75 -15.29
N LEU A 112 8.60 -0.30 -15.03
CA LEU A 112 8.25 0.35 -13.78
C LEU A 112 8.15 -0.66 -12.62
N PRO A 113 8.42 -0.25 -11.37
CA PRO A 113 8.23 -1.12 -10.22
C PRO A 113 6.76 -1.54 -10.13
N ASN A 114 6.53 -2.77 -9.69
CA ASN A 114 5.17 -3.31 -9.53
C ASN A 114 4.51 -2.76 -8.26
N SER A 115 4.50 -1.42 -8.13
CA SER A 115 3.86 -0.72 -7.02
C SER A 115 2.36 -1.01 -7.00
N SER A 116 1.81 -1.22 -5.83
CA SER A 116 0.39 -1.52 -5.68
C SER A 116 -0.18 -0.91 -4.40
N PHE A 117 -1.45 -0.54 -4.46
CA PHE A 117 -2.18 -0.16 -3.26
C PHE A 117 -2.30 -1.34 -2.30
N TYR A 118 -2.05 -1.11 -1.02
CA TYR A 118 -2.40 -2.09 0.01
C TYR A 118 -3.91 -2.34 0.02
N ARG A 119 -4.33 -3.58 -0.03
CA ARG A 119 -5.77 -3.92 -0.15
C ARG A 119 -6.50 -3.71 1.17
N PRO A 120 -7.53 -2.84 1.24
CA PRO A 120 -8.22 -2.52 2.48
C PRO A 120 -8.79 -3.72 3.23
N HIS A 121 -9.32 -4.71 2.51
CA HIS A 121 -9.88 -5.88 3.15
C HIS A 121 -8.85 -6.75 3.90
N PHE A 122 -7.55 -6.64 3.59
CA PHE A 122 -6.51 -7.34 4.34
C PHE A 122 -6.31 -6.73 5.72
N SER A 123 -6.23 -5.40 5.85
CA SER A 123 -6.15 -4.79 7.17
C SER A 123 -7.41 -5.03 7.99
N ARG A 124 -8.59 -4.98 7.36
CA ARG A 124 -9.83 -5.38 8.01
C ARG A 124 -9.75 -6.82 8.53
N GLN A 125 -9.22 -7.74 7.73
CA GLN A 125 -9.09 -9.14 8.12
C GLN A 125 -8.11 -9.36 9.28
N VAL A 126 -6.98 -8.64 9.29
CA VAL A 126 -6.03 -8.64 10.41
C VAL A 126 -6.77 -8.29 11.71
N ILE A 127 -7.61 -7.25 11.68
CA ILE A 127 -8.38 -6.80 12.83
C ILE A 127 -9.43 -7.82 13.24
N LEU A 128 -10.22 -8.33 12.32
CA LEU A 128 -11.23 -9.35 12.62
C LEU A 128 -10.63 -10.61 13.24
N ASN A 129 -9.41 -10.97 12.84
CA ASN A 129 -8.68 -12.11 13.40
C ASN A 129 -8.22 -11.90 14.86
N THR A 130 -8.23 -10.67 15.37
CA THR A 130 -7.96 -10.41 16.79
C THR A 130 -9.11 -10.86 17.71
N GLY A 131 -10.31 -11.00 17.16
CA GLY A 131 -11.53 -11.30 17.92
C GLY A 131 -12.03 -10.14 18.81
N LYS A 132 -11.44 -8.94 18.66
CA LYS A 132 -11.84 -7.74 19.44
C LYS A 132 -12.82 -6.91 18.60
N ASP A 133 -13.89 -6.42 19.23
CA ASP A 133 -14.90 -5.58 18.59
C ASP A 133 -14.41 -4.13 18.38
N GLU A 134 -13.53 -3.66 19.28
CA GLU A 134 -12.94 -2.32 19.23
C GLU A 134 -11.46 -2.37 19.59
N GLY A 135 -10.70 -1.38 19.15
CA GLY A 135 -9.28 -1.28 19.43
C GLY A 135 -8.62 -0.11 18.71
N ILE A 136 -7.31 0.00 18.90
CA ILE A 136 -6.47 1.04 18.31
C ILE A 136 -5.41 0.36 17.43
N LEU A 137 -5.33 0.79 16.19
CA LEU A 137 -4.26 0.41 15.27
C LEU A 137 -3.33 1.60 15.02
N PHE A 138 -2.03 1.38 15.13
CA PHE A 138 -0.99 2.34 14.74
C PHE A 138 -0.32 1.92 13.43
N ASP A 139 -0.19 2.87 12.50
CA ASP A 139 0.50 2.69 11.21
C ASP A 139 1.57 3.79 11.04
N PRO A 140 2.85 3.48 11.21
CA PRO A 140 3.92 4.48 11.07
C PRO A 140 4.12 5.00 9.64
N CYS A 141 3.53 4.36 8.63
CA CYS A 141 3.72 4.70 7.21
C CYS A 141 2.38 4.60 6.46
N ALA A 142 1.43 5.53 6.73
CA ALA A 142 0.03 5.46 6.28
C ALA A 142 -0.14 5.16 4.77
N GLY A 143 0.65 5.81 3.92
CA GLY A 143 0.59 5.63 2.47
C GLY A 143 -0.80 5.98 1.90
N TRP A 144 -1.29 5.18 0.97
CA TRP A 144 -2.49 5.47 0.18
C TRP A 144 -3.80 4.94 0.79
N GLY A 145 -3.95 5.01 2.10
CA GLY A 145 -5.22 4.83 2.82
C GLY A 145 -5.77 3.39 2.89
N GLY A 146 -5.15 2.40 2.27
CA GLY A 146 -5.68 1.04 2.27
C GLY A 146 -5.79 0.44 3.68
N ARG A 147 -4.77 0.63 4.52
CA ARG A 147 -4.78 0.16 5.91
C ARG A 147 -5.73 0.97 6.79
N MET A 148 -5.84 2.28 6.56
CA MET A 148 -6.82 3.13 7.21
C MET A 148 -8.25 2.66 6.95
N LEU A 149 -8.62 2.48 5.67
CA LEU A 149 -9.96 2.05 5.28
C LEU A 149 -10.33 0.69 5.89
N GLY A 150 -9.43 -0.27 5.85
CA GLY A 150 -9.66 -1.58 6.45
C GLY A 150 -9.87 -1.50 7.96
N THR A 151 -9.06 -0.72 8.66
CA THR A 151 -9.14 -0.50 10.11
C THR A 151 -10.46 0.14 10.52
N VAL A 152 -10.79 1.28 9.93
CA VAL A 152 -12.02 2.00 10.28
C VAL A 152 -13.27 1.23 9.85
N SER A 153 -13.20 0.47 8.74
CA SER A 153 -14.32 -0.39 8.32
C SER A 153 -14.65 -1.48 9.34
N ALA A 154 -13.69 -1.85 10.19
CA ALA A 154 -13.86 -2.83 11.27
C ALA A 154 -14.31 -2.20 12.61
N GLY A 155 -14.53 -0.88 12.65
CA GLY A 155 -14.96 -0.17 13.86
C GLY A 155 -13.81 0.30 14.77
N TRP A 156 -12.56 0.16 14.34
CA TRP A 156 -11.39 0.50 15.12
C TRP A 156 -10.90 1.92 14.87
N HIS A 157 -10.16 2.48 15.84
CA HIS A 157 -9.47 3.75 15.70
C HIS A 157 -8.13 3.57 15.00
N TYR A 158 -7.84 4.42 14.01
CA TYR A 158 -6.61 4.40 13.22
C TYR A 158 -5.73 5.60 13.57
N ILE A 159 -4.48 5.37 13.96
CA ILE A 159 -3.48 6.40 14.23
C ILE A 159 -2.33 6.19 13.24
N ALA A 160 -1.90 7.26 12.54
CA ALA A 160 -0.83 7.08 11.57
C ALA A 160 0.03 8.32 11.32
N CYS A 161 1.24 8.06 10.81
CA CYS A 161 2.18 9.05 10.29
C CYS A 161 2.23 8.99 8.75
N GLU A 162 2.27 10.16 8.10
CA GLU A 162 2.48 10.31 6.67
C GLU A 162 3.30 11.58 6.41
N PRO A 163 4.58 11.48 6.01
CA PRO A 163 5.43 12.64 5.79
C PRO A 163 5.12 13.40 4.51
N ASN A 164 4.60 12.72 3.48
CA ASN A 164 4.29 13.35 2.20
C ASN A 164 3.02 14.20 2.31
N VAL A 165 3.15 15.51 2.13
CA VAL A 165 2.05 16.49 2.29
C VAL A 165 0.90 16.21 1.32
N GLU A 166 1.19 15.83 0.07
CA GLU A 166 0.15 15.51 -0.92
C GLU A 166 -0.64 14.28 -0.49
N THR A 167 0.04 13.22 -0.09
CA THR A 167 -0.60 11.98 0.41
C THR A 167 -1.40 12.24 1.69
N TYR A 168 -0.85 13.03 2.61
CA TYR A 168 -1.54 13.45 3.83
C TYR A 168 -2.83 14.22 3.53
N ASN A 169 -2.80 15.16 2.58
CA ASN A 169 -4.00 15.91 2.16
C ASN A 169 -5.03 14.99 1.50
N ASN A 170 -4.59 14.05 0.67
CA ASN A 170 -5.46 13.07 0.03
C ASN A 170 -6.11 12.12 1.05
N LEU A 171 -5.38 11.73 2.11
CA LEU A 171 -5.95 11.00 3.25
C LEU A 171 -7.05 11.81 3.94
N ASN A 172 -6.83 13.11 4.19
CA ASN A 172 -7.82 13.97 4.81
C ASN A 172 -9.06 14.13 3.94
N ASN A 173 -8.91 14.32 2.63
CA ASN A 173 -10.03 14.39 1.68
C ASN A 173 -10.88 13.10 1.71
N LEU A 174 -10.23 11.93 1.76
CA LEU A 174 -10.92 10.64 1.87
C LEU A 174 -11.65 10.49 3.20
N ILE A 175 -11.04 10.91 4.31
CA ILE A 175 -11.64 10.92 5.65
C ILE A 175 -12.90 11.78 5.69
N ASP A 176 -12.82 12.97 5.13
CA ASP A 176 -13.96 13.92 5.10
C ASP A 176 -15.08 13.41 4.21
N PHE A 177 -14.76 12.85 3.04
CA PHE A 177 -15.74 12.22 2.14
C PHE A 177 -16.52 11.09 2.83
N LEU A 178 -15.85 10.26 3.61
CA LEU A 178 -16.49 9.14 4.30
C LEU A 178 -17.12 9.51 5.66
N GLY A 179 -16.87 10.74 6.16
CA GLY A 179 -17.36 11.19 7.48
C GLY A 179 -16.76 10.41 8.65
N ILE A 180 -15.51 9.94 8.53
CA ILE A 180 -14.86 9.04 9.52
C ILE A 180 -13.83 9.75 10.40
N ARG A 181 -13.86 11.07 10.48
CA ARG A 181 -12.88 11.91 11.21
C ARG A 181 -12.68 11.47 12.67
N ASN A 182 -13.74 11.08 13.34
CA ASN A 182 -13.69 10.66 14.76
C ASN A 182 -12.96 9.31 14.98
N SER A 183 -12.76 8.55 13.91
CA SER A 183 -12.08 7.24 13.96
C SER A 183 -10.64 7.29 13.46
N VAL A 184 -10.10 8.49 13.14
CA VAL A 184 -8.77 8.62 12.54
C VAL A 184 -8.00 9.77 13.18
N THR A 185 -6.75 9.50 13.53
CA THR A 185 -5.76 10.50 13.95
C THR A 185 -4.56 10.43 13.00
N LEU A 186 -4.32 11.49 12.24
CA LEU A 186 -3.21 11.57 11.29
C LEU A 186 -2.19 12.63 11.70
N TYR A 187 -0.92 12.29 11.55
CA TYR A 187 0.21 13.18 11.75
C TYR A 187 0.97 13.38 10.44
N ASN A 188 1.15 14.63 9.99
CA ASN A 188 1.97 14.93 8.82
C ASN A 188 3.44 15.05 9.24
N ILE A 189 4.02 13.95 9.66
CA ILE A 189 5.41 13.83 10.12
C ILE A 189 6.00 12.50 9.64
N PRO A 190 7.32 12.40 9.49
CA PRO A 190 7.98 11.11 9.30
C PRO A 190 7.88 10.28 10.60
N ALA A 191 7.84 8.96 10.43
CA ALA A 191 7.66 8.02 11.54
C ALA A 191 8.71 8.17 12.65
N GLU A 192 9.95 8.47 12.31
CA GLU A 192 11.03 8.68 13.27
C GLU A 192 10.87 9.94 14.14
N SER A 193 9.98 10.87 13.76
CA SER A 193 9.65 12.08 14.52
C SER A 193 8.41 11.95 15.39
N PHE A 194 7.75 10.78 15.37
CA PHE A 194 6.55 10.53 16.19
C PHE A 194 6.92 10.35 17.67
N ASP A 195 6.13 10.92 18.55
CA ASP A 195 6.32 10.76 20.00
C ASP A 195 5.66 9.46 20.51
N TYR A 196 6.37 8.37 20.36
CA TYR A 196 5.95 7.03 20.77
C TYR A 196 5.69 6.90 22.28
N LYS A 197 6.32 7.78 23.10
CA LYS A 197 6.24 7.70 24.57
C LYS A 197 4.98 8.35 25.11
N SER A 198 4.54 9.45 24.50
CA SER A 198 3.32 10.15 24.91
C SER A 198 2.05 9.45 24.42
N GLN A 199 2.17 8.65 23.37
CA GLN A 199 1.04 7.90 22.82
C GLN A 199 0.72 6.72 23.73
N GLY A 200 -0.57 6.51 24.00
CA GLY A 200 -1.04 5.34 24.77
C GLY A 200 -0.79 4.01 24.05
N LYS A 201 -1.05 2.91 24.77
CA LYS A 201 -0.91 1.56 24.22
C LYS A 201 -1.90 1.29 23.09
N VAL A 202 -1.44 0.55 22.07
CA VAL A 202 -2.22 0.14 20.92
C VAL A 202 -2.38 -1.38 20.86
N ASP A 203 -3.43 -1.85 20.20
CA ASP A 203 -3.72 -3.28 20.06
C ASP A 203 -2.98 -3.91 18.88
N VAL A 204 -2.83 -3.16 17.81
CA VAL A 204 -2.16 -3.62 16.58
C VAL A 204 -1.26 -2.52 16.03
N VAL A 205 -0.04 -2.87 15.68
CA VAL A 205 0.77 -2.13 14.72
C VAL A 205 0.62 -2.83 13.38
N LEU A 206 0.16 -2.13 12.35
CA LEU A 206 0.09 -2.68 10.99
C LEU A 206 0.67 -1.69 9.98
N THR A 207 1.73 -2.10 9.30
CA THR A 207 2.37 -1.22 8.32
C THR A 207 2.94 -1.97 7.11
N SER A 208 3.20 -1.22 6.05
CA SER A 208 4.07 -1.57 4.93
C SER A 208 5.08 -0.42 4.83
N PRO A 209 6.29 -0.60 5.35
CA PRO A 209 7.29 0.45 5.33
C PRO A 209 7.76 0.69 3.88
N PRO A 210 8.39 1.84 3.56
CA PRO A 210 9.05 2.02 2.28
C PRO A 210 10.09 0.91 2.07
N TYR A 211 10.19 0.40 0.83
CA TYR A 211 11.14 -0.65 0.47
C TYR A 211 12.48 -0.02 0.08
N PHE A 212 13.13 0.61 1.07
CA PHE A 212 14.38 1.36 0.91
C PHE A 212 14.29 2.31 -0.31
N ASN A 213 15.04 2.07 -1.39
CA ASN A 213 15.07 2.87 -2.62
C ASN A 213 14.37 2.20 -3.83
N LEU A 214 13.57 1.18 -3.59
CA LEU A 214 12.85 0.48 -4.68
C LEU A 214 11.83 1.41 -5.35
N GLU A 215 11.17 2.24 -4.55
CA GLU A 215 10.15 3.19 -4.97
C GLU A 215 10.51 4.59 -4.47
N VAL A 216 10.52 5.55 -5.38
CA VAL A 216 10.79 6.96 -5.08
C VAL A 216 9.46 7.71 -5.13
N TYR A 217 8.86 7.92 -3.95
CA TYR A 217 7.54 8.54 -3.82
C TYR A 217 7.56 10.05 -4.04
N THR A 218 8.65 10.72 -3.68
CA THR A 218 8.85 12.18 -3.80
C THR A 218 10.34 12.50 -3.84
N THR A 219 10.68 13.70 -4.24
CA THR A 219 12.05 14.23 -4.14
C THR A 219 12.36 14.85 -2.77
N ASP A 220 11.41 14.79 -1.83
CA ASP A 220 11.55 15.34 -0.50
C ASP A 220 12.63 14.60 0.30
N SER A 221 13.49 15.34 1.00
CA SER A 221 14.53 14.83 1.89
C SER A 221 13.97 14.03 3.10
N ASN A 222 12.66 14.13 3.37
CA ASN A 222 11.99 13.39 4.44
C ASN A 222 11.80 11.89 4.14
N GLN A 223 12.06 11.42 2.91
CA GLN A 223 12.08 9.99 2.64
C GLN A 223 13.24 9.31 3.36
N SER A 224 12.94 8.20 4.04
CA SER A 224 13.90 7.50 4.90
C SER A 224 15.20 7.10 4.19
N TYR A 225 15.12 6.69 2.91
CA TYR A 225 16.30 6.26 2.16
C TYR A 225 17.25 7.43 1.79
N HIS A 226 16.77 8.66 1.70
CA HIS A 226 17.64 9.82 1.43
C HIS A 226 18.63 10.11 2.56
N LYS A 227 18.31 9.68 3.79
CA LYS A 227 19.16 9.86 4.97
C LYS A 227 20.19 8.75 5.15
N HIS A 228 20.11 7.68 4.34
CA HIS A 228 20.91 6.47 4.52
C HIS A 228 21.42 5.94 3.17
N ASN A 229 22.75 5.86 3.00
CA ASN A 229 23.38 5.57 1.71
C ASN A 229 23.33 4.08 1.30
N THR A 230 23.11 3.16 2.25
CA THR A 230 23.07 1.73 2.00
C THR A 230 21.89 1.10 2.72
N PHE A 231 21.45 -0.07 2.22
CA PHE A 231 20.37 -0.83 2.84
C PHE A 231 20.69 -1.20 4.30
N ASP A 232 21.91 -1.64 4.59
CA ASP A 232 22.29 -2.06 5.94
C ASP A 232 22.28 -0.89 6.93
N ILE A 233 22.77 0.29 6.52
CA ILE A 233 22.70 1.52 7.30
C ILE A 233 21.26 1.95 7.51
N TRP A 234 20.39 1.83 6.49
CA TRP A 234 18.98 2.12 6.59
C TRP A 234 18.27 1.15 7.56
N VAL A 235 18.60 -0.15 7.51
CA VAL A 235 18.07 -1.13 8.46
C VAL A 235 18.46 -0.77 9.89
N SER A 236 19.74 -0.50 10.16
CA SER A 236 20.24 -0.25 11.53
C SER A 236 19.78 1.10 12.10
N ASN A 237 19.68 2.14 11.27
CA ASN A 237 19.45 3.52 11.75
C ASN A 237 17.99 3.99 11.59
N TRP A 238 17.18 3.29 10.81
CA TRP A 238 15.78 3.64 10.60
C TRP A 238 14.81 2.47 10.90
N LEU A 239 14.99 1.31 10.26
CA LEU A 239 14.02 0.21 10.37
C LEU A 239 14.02 -0.42 11.77
N GLU A 240 15.20 -0.76 12.31
CA GLU A 240 15.30 -1.37 13.64
C GLU A 240 14.82 -0.44 14.76
N PRO A 241 15.19 0.85 14.82
CA PRO A 241 14.57 1.81 15.73
C PRO A 241 13.06 1.95 15.57
N LEU A 242 12.56 1.95 14.32
CA LEU A 242 11.12 2.03 14.05
C LEU A 242 10.37 0.83 14.63
N ILE A 243 10.86 -0.39 14.37
CA ILE A 243 10.26 -1.62 14.91
C ILE A 243 10.28 -1.61 16.43
N ASN A 244 11.42 -1.25 17.05
CA ASN A 244 11.56 -1.15 18.51
C ASN A 244 10.51 -0.18 19.11
N ASN A 245 10.35 0.99 18.53
CA ASN A 245 9.38 1.99 18.96
C ASN A 245 7.94 1.47 18.80
N CYS A 246 7.61 0.91 17.65
CA CYS A 246 6.29 0.33 17.36
C CYS A 246 5.92 -0.78 18.36
N VAL A 247 6.84 -1.72 18.59
CA VAL A 247 6.63 -2.82 19.54
C VAL A 247 6.47 -2.31 20.97
N SER A 248 7.16 -1.24 21.36
CA SER A 248 7.04 -0.63 22.69
C SER A 248 5.65 -0.07 22.98
N MET A 249 4.88 0.29 21.95
CA MET A 249 3.50 0.78 22.09
C MET A 249 2.48 -0.35 22.23
N LEU A 250 2.83 -1.59 21.89
CA LEU A 250 1.86 -2.69 21.93
C LEU A 250 1.42 -3.02 23.36
N ARG A 251 0.15 -3.37 23.51
CA ARG A 251 -0.38 -4.07 24.67
C ARG A 251 0.27 -5.46 24.77
N ASP A 252 0.14 -6.12 25.90
CA ASP A 252 0.78 -7.44 26.13
C ASP A 252 0.27 -8.51 25.14
N ASP A 253 -1.00 -8.44 24.73
CA ASP A 253 -1.63 -9.29 23.73
C ASP A 253 -1.64 -8.68 22.32
N GLY A 254 -0.90 -7.59 22.12
CA GLY A 254 -0.89 -6.83 20.88
C GLY A 254 -0.13 -7.54 19.74
N LEU A 255 -0.49 -7.20 18.51
CA LEU A 255 0.12 -7.77 17.30
C LEU A 255 0.98 -6.75 16.57
N SER A 256 2.18 -7.17 16.17
CA SER A 256 3.04 -6.43 15.23
C SER A 256 2.91 -7.05 13.84
N VAL A 257 2.39 -6.29 12.87
CA VAL A 257 2.01 -6.80 11.56
C VAL A 257 2.72 -6.00 10.46
N TRP A 258 3.54 -6.68 9.66
CA TRP A 258 4.40 -6.04 8.67
C TRP A 258 4.22 -6.66 7.30
N ASN A 259 3.85 -5.83 6.31
CA ASN A 259 3.76 -6.25 4.92
C ASN A 259 5.06 -5.91 4.22
N VAL A 260 5.86 -6.93 3.91
CA VAL A 260 7.21 -6.78 3.36
C VAL A 260 7.59 -7.94 2.45
N MET A 261 8.52 -7.69 1.53
CA MET A 261 9.18 -8.72 0.73
C MET A 261 10.68 -8.46 0.63
N ASN A 262 11.44 -9.50 0.30
CA ASN A 262 12.81 -9.35 -0.16
C ASN A 262 12.82 -8.94 -1.64
N PHE A 263 13.71 -8.05 -2.03
CA PHE A 263 13.81 -7.56 -3.41
C PHE A 263 15.27 -7.30 -3.77
N ASN A 264 15.64 -7.58 -5.00
CA ASN A 264 17.04 -7.47 -5.44
C ASN A 264 18.00 -8.11 -4.42
N ASN A 265 18.99 -7.35 -3.93
CA ASN A 265 19.91 -7.77 -2.88
C ASN A 265 19.49 -7.24 -1.49
N CYS A 266 18.28 -6.68 -1.34
CA CYS A 266 17.76 -6.18 -0.09
C CYS A 266 16.89 -7.25 0.59
N HIS A 267 17.34 -7.71 1.75
CA HIS A 267 16.67 -8.76 2.53
C HIS A 267 15.69 -8.18 3.55
N LEU A 268 14.77 -7.30 3.11
CA LEU A 268 13.87 -6.55 3.99
C LEU A 268 13.00 -7.44 4.88
N ALA A 269 12.34 -8.44 4.29
CA ALA A 269 11.51 -9.36 5.07
C ALA A 269 12.35 -10.15 6.11
N THR A 270 13.56 -10.56 5.75
CA THR A 270 14.49 -11.23 6.66
C THR A 270 14.87 -10.30 7.81
N SER A 271 15.23 -9.03 7.51
CA SER A 271 15.58 -8.05 8.53
C SER A 271 14.43 -7.80 9.50
N VAL A 272 13.20 -7.66 9.00
CA VAL A 272 12.01 -7.51 9.85
C VAL A 272 11.82 -8.70 10.78
N ILE A 273 11.95 -9.93 10.27
CA ILE A 273 11.83 -11.15 11.08
C ILE A 273 12.92 -11.21 12.15
N ASP A 274 14.16 -10.95 11.79
CA ASP A 274 15.31 -11.03 12.71
C ASP A 274 15.21 -9.99 13.83
N ILE A 275 14.77 -8.76 13.52
CA ILE A 275 14.57 -7.71 14.52
C ILE A 275 13.46 -8.11 15.49
N HIS A 276 12.32 -8.62 15.01
CA HIS A 276 11.23 -9.07 15.87
C HIS A 276 11.66 -10.23 16.77
N ASN A 277 12.41 -11.21 16.24
CA ASN A 277 12.92 -12.33 17.03
C ASN A 277 13.85 -11.86 18.16
N LYS A 278 14.73 -10.86 17.93
CA LYS A 278 15.56 -10.25 18.98
C LYS A 278 14.74 -9.62 20.11
N LEU A 279 13.51 -9.16 19.81
CA LEU A 279 12.57 -8.57 20.75
C LEU A 279 11.62 -9.59 21.41
N ASN A 280 11.83 -10.89 21.18
CA ASN A 280 10.95 -11.98 21.60
C ASN A 280 9.54 -11.91 21.01
N TYR A 281 9.38 -11.28 19.82
CA TYR A 281 8.17 -11.35 19.02
C TYR A 281 8.37 -12.38 17.92
N ASN A 282 7.62 -13.47 18.00
CA ASN A 282 7.73 -14.57 17.05
C ASN A 282 6.69 -14.46 15.94
N CYS A 283 7.05 -14.82 14.71
CA CYS A 283 6.09 -14.88 13.62
C CYS A 283 5.10 -16.02 13.86
N LYS A 284 3.85 -15.70 14.11
CA LYS A 284 2.77 -16.66 14.37
C LYS A 284 2.21 -17.24 13.06
N TYR A 285 2.01 -16.38 12.05
CA TYR A 285 1.54 -16.76 10.73
C TYR A 285 1.83 -15.67 9.70
N THR A 286 1.64 -16.01 8.43
CA THR A 286 1.73 -15.06 7.32
C THR A 286 0.44 -15.04 6.50
N LEU A 287 0.11 -13.88 5.95
CA LEU A 287 -1.01 -13.70 5.03
C LEU A 287 -0.47 -13.31 3.66
N GLY A 288 -0.98 -13.94 2.61
CA GLY A 288 -0.59 -13.63 1.22
C GLY A 288 -1.82 -13.32 0.36
N PHE A 289 -1.65 -12.46 -0.63
CA PHE A 289 -2.74 -12.04 -1.53
C PHE A 289 -3.29 -13.18 -2.40
N GLN A 290 -2.54 -14.25 -2.58
CA GLN A 290 -2.92 -15.37 -3.45
C GLN A 290 -3.18 -16.69 -2.72
N SER A 291 -2.80 -16.79 -1.43
CA SER A 291 -2.98 -17.99 -0.63
C SER A 291 -3.13 -17.60 0.85
N PRO A 292 -4.11 -18.18 1.57
CA PRO A 292 -4.32 -17.84 2.99
C PRO A 292 -3.19 -18.33 3.91
N ILE A 293 -2.42 -19.33 3.50
CA ILE A 293 -1.28 -19.84 4.27
C ILE A 293 -0.17 -20.18 3.29
N ALA A 294 0.84 -19.32 3.19
CA ALA A 294 2.06 -19.64 2.49
C ALA A 294 3.04 -20.27 3.47
N ASN A 295 3.52 -21.49 3.15
CA ASN A 295 4.57 -22.13 3.90
C ASN A 295 5.84 -21.25 3.81
N ILE A 296 6.32 -20.72 4.93
CA ILE A 296 7.42 -19.72 5.04
C ILE A 296 8.68 -20.16 4.24
N ARG A 297 8.86 -21.47 4.03
CA ARG A 297 10.05 -22.03 3.37
C ARG A 297 10.02 -21.98 1.83
N THR A 298 8.89 -21.72 1.18
CA THR A 298 8.75 -21.84 -0.29
C THR A 298 8.52 -20.50 -1.01
N VAL A 299 8.47 -19.39 -0.30
CA VAL A 299 8.08 -18.10 -0.87
C VAL A 299 9.29 -17.19 -1.04
N LYS A 300 10.12 -17.47 -2.06
CA LYS A 300 11.10 -16.48 -2.53
C LYS A 300 10.35 -15.31 -3.20
N ASN A 301 10.62 -14.07 -2.74
CA ASN A 301 10.21 -12.79 -3.36
C ASN A 301 8.69 -12.60 -3.52
N LYS A 302 7.87 -13.01 -2.56
CA LYS A 302 6.46 -12.64 -2.50
C LYS A 302 6.22 -11.61 -1.42
N ASP A 303 5.37 -10.64 -1.75
CA ASP A 303 4.89 -9.64 -0.80
C ASP A 303 3.92 -10.31 0.19
N LEU A 304 4.37 -10.48 1.43
CA LEU A 304 3.63 -11.15 2.49
C LEU A 304 3.42 -10.22 3.68
N THR A 305 2.31 -10.43 4.35
CA THR A 305 2.03 -9.80 5.64
C THR A 305 2.41 -10.79 6.75
N TYR A 306 3.43 -10.45 7.51
CA TYR A 306 3.92 -11.23 8.65
C TYR A 306 3.24 -10.73 9.93
N VAL A 307 2.73 -11.65 10.74
CA VAL A 307 2.06 -11.35 12.01
C VAL A 307 2.90 -11.90 13.16
N PHE A 308 3.38 -10.98 14.00
CA PHE A 308 4.23 -11.27 15.16
C PHE A 308 3.47 -11.01 16.45
N ALA A 309 3.73 -11.85 17.45
CA ALA A 309 3.31 -11.68 18.83
C ALA A 309 4.36 -12.25 19.79
N LYS A 310 4.29 -11.88 21.08
CA LYS A 310 5.10 -12.45 22.16
C LYS A 310 4.87 -13.94 22.33
#